data_f435990bf3ddfc4eefaa2d7ba02aad64
#
_entry.id   f435990bf3ddfc4eefaa2d7ba02aad64
#
_cell.length_a   1.000
_cell.length_b   1.000
_cell.length_c   1.000
_cell.angle_alpha   90.00
_cell.angle_beta   90.00
_cell.angle_gamma   90.00
#
_symmetry.space_group_name_H-M   'P 1'
#
loop_
_entity.id
_entity.type
_entity.pdbx_description
1 polymer ?
#
loop_
_entity_poly.entity_id
_entity_poly.type
_entity_poly.pdbx_seq_one_letter_code
_entity_poly.pdbx_strand_id
1 'polypeptide(L)'
;MTTMDILKRTKSAWPSICNATAEDKNRILSAMADSLQAECDAILRCNAEDMDAARGHISDVMLDRLYLDRGRIDAMADGIRATVALPDHTGRILAQIDHPNGMKIYKKQVPLGLVAIIYESRPNVTSDAAALAIKSGNVCMLRSGKEAFHTAKAIVTALKQGIASVGGDPDIVNIVEDTSHQSATEIMQAKGLVDLLIPRGGAGLIRACVQNATVPCIETGTGICHVYVDQYANLDKAVRIIENAKTSRPSVCNAEEVCLVHRAVAAEFLPMLKKALVDDRAAKGLTPVELRLDAAAAQIIDGTPASEKDFDTEYLDYILAVGVVDSLDAAIAHVLAHSTHHSDAIVTEDAASAERFINGTDSAATYVNVSTRFTDGGEFGLGCEMGISTQKLHARGPMGLDELSTYKYIIRGDGHIR
;
A
#
# COMPACT_ATOMS: atom_id res chain seq x y z
N MET A 1 15.02 -20.70 -16.12
CA MET A 1 14.62 -21.44 -14.89
C MET A 1 13.12 -21.38 -14.80
N THR A 2 12.41 -22.46 -14.43
CA THR A 2 10.95 -22.40 -14.30
C THR A 2 10.55 -21.59 -13.06
N THR A 3 9.30 -21.09 -13.01
CA THR A 3 8.75 -20.41 -11.82
C THR A 3 8.90 -21.28 -10.56
N MET A 4 8.58 -22.56 -10.69
CA MET A 4 8.67 -23.52 -9.57
C MET A 4 10.11 -23.76 -9.10
N ASP A 5 11.09 -23.75 -10.00
CA ASP A 5 12.51 -23.89 -9.60
C ASP A 5 12.97 -22.66 -8.82
N ILE A 6 12.57 -21.46 -9.25
CA ILE A 6 12.91 -20.21 -8.56
C ILE A 6 12.24 -20.17 -7.18
N LEU A 7 10.95 -20.58 -7.08
CA LEU A 7 10.25 -20.67 -5.79
C LEU A 7 10.97 -21.61 -4.80
N LYS A 8 11.34 -22.83 -5.26
CA LYS A 8 12.07 -23.78 -4.42
C LYS A 8 13.42 -23.24 -3.97
N ARG A 9 14.16 -22.61 -4.88
CA ARG A 9 15.45 -21.98 -4.59
C ARG A 9 15.31 -20.88 -3.54
N THR A 10 14.31 -19.97 -3.71
CA THR A 10 14.03 -18.92 -2.75
C THR A 10 13.63 -19.48 -1.39
N LYS A 11 12.74 -20.48 -1.36
CA LYS A 11 12.33 -21.13 -0.11
C LYS A 11 13.49 -21.80 0.61
N SER A 12 14.42 -22.42 -0.14
CA SER A 12 15.62 -23.07 0.43
C SER A 12 16.60 -22.07 1.06
N ALA A 13 16.59 -20.80 0.66
CA ALA A 13 17.42 -19.76 1.24
C ALA A 13 16.86 -19.22 2.58
N TRP A 14 15.60 -19.52 2.94
CA TRP A 14 14.97 -19.00 4.16
C TRP A 14 15.76 -19.26 5.47
N PRO A 15 16.39 -20.44 5.71
CA PRO A 15 17.18 -20.66 6.91
C PRO A 15 18.33 -19.66 7.12
N SER A 16 18.83 -19.04 6.05
CA SER A 16 19.93 -18.06 6.13
C SER A 16 19.49 -16.71 6.74
N ILE A 17 18.18 -16.38 6.71
CA ILE A 17 17.67 -15.09 7.16
C ILE A 17 16.67 -15.19 8.34
N CYS A 18 15.94 -16.29 8.49
CA CYS A 18 14.86 -16.40 9.48
C CYS A 18 15.32 -16.31 10.94
N ASN A 19 16.59 -16.63 11.21
CA ASN A 19 17.20 -16.53 12.53
C ASN A 19 18.38 -15.54 12.56
N ALA A 20 18.60 -14.77 11.48
CA ALA A 20 19.64 -13.75 11.43
C ALA A 20 19.41 -12.68 12.50
N THR A 21 20.50 -12.16 13.05
CA THR A 21 20.43 -11.08 14.03
C THR A 21 19.95 -9.78 13.39
N ALA A 22 19.46 -8.83 14.19
CA ALA A 22 19.12 -7.50 13.71
C ALA A 22 20.31 -6.82 13.00
N GLU A 23 21.52 -7.02 13.53
CA GLU A 23 22.77 -6.48 12.96
C GLU A 23 23.07 -7.09 11.57
N ASP A 24 22.92 -8.40 11.40
CA ASP A 24 23.11 -9.07 10.10
C ASP A 24 22.10 -8.59 9.06
N LYS A 25 20.83 -8.51 9.44
CA LYS A 25 19.78 -7.97 8.56
C LYS A 25 20.06 -6.51 8.16
N ASN A 26 20.45 -5.68 9.12
CA ASN A 26 20.77 -4.27 8.89
C ASN A 26 22.00 -4.12 7.97
N ARG A 27 23.04 -4.96 8.14
CA ARG A 27 24.21 -5.00 7.26
C ARG A 27 23.82 -5.36 5.82
N ILE A 28 22.95 -6.37 5.64
CA ILE A 28 22.43 -6.77 4.33
C ILE A 28 21.64 -5.61 3.70
N LEU A 29 20.69 -5.02 4.42
CA LEU A 29 19.86 -3.94 3.93
C LEU A 29 20.68 -2.70 3.53
N SER A 30 21.68 -2.32 4.34
CA SER A 30 22.57 -1.20 4.01
C SER A 30 23.35 -1.46 2.73
N ALA A 31 23.89 -2.66 2.55
CA ALA A 31 24.58 -3.05 1.33
C ALA A 31 23.66 -3.10 0.11
N MET A 32 22.40 -3.48 0.28
CA MET A 32 21.37 -3.41 -0.78
C MET A 32 21.13 -1.97 -1.23
N ALA A 33 20.98 -1.03 -0.29
CA ALA A 33 20.79 0.38 -0.59
C ALA A 33 22.00 0.98 -1.34
N ASP A 34 23.20 0.67 -0.89
CA ASP A 34 24.44 1.16 -1.52
C ASP A 34 24.62 0.59 -2.92
N SER A 35 24.33 -0.70 -3.11
CA SER A 35 24.39 -1.36 -4.42
C SER A 35 23.34 -0.81 -5.39
N LEU A 36 22.13 -0.48 -4.91
CA LEU A 36 21.07 0.13 -5.72
C LEU A 36 21.52 1.48 -6.30
N GLN A 37 22.18 2.31 -5.49
CA GLN A 37 22.73 3.59 -5.93
C GLN A 37 23.95 3.41 -6.87
N ALA A 38 24.83 2.44 -6.59
CA ALA A 38 25.98 2.13 -7.43
C ALA A 38 25.56 1.67 -8.85
N GLU A 39 24.46 0.89 -8.94
CA GLU A 39 23.94 0.36 -10.21
C GLU A 39 22.89 1.30 -10.87
N CYS A 40 22.74 2.54 -10.39
CA CYS A 40 21.75 3.51 -10.84
C CYS A 40 21.72 3.63 -12.37
N ASP A 41 22.87 3.81 -13.04
CA ASP A 41 22.93 4.00 -14.48
C ASP A 41 22.51 2.75 -15.27
N ALA A 42 22.78 1.56 -14.73
CA ALA A 42 22.29 0.30 -15.34
C ALA A 42 20.78 0.16 -15.22
N ILE A 43 20.21 0.49 -14.04
CA ILE A 43 18.78 0.47 -13.79
C ILE A 43 18.06 1.48 -14.69
N LEU A 44 18.59 2.71 -14.83
CA LEU A 44 18.01 3.74 -15.68
C LEU A 44 18.01 3.35 -17.16
N ARG A 45 19.04 2.66 -17.67
CA ARG A 45 19.02 2.12 -19.04
C ARG A 45 17.89 1.12 -19.25
N CYS A 46 17.73 0.16 -18.34
CA CYS A 46 16.64 -0.81 -18.40
C CYS A 46 15.27 -0.13 -18.27
N ASN A 47 15.17 0.93 -17.46
CA ASN A 47 13.93 1.69 -17.33
C ASN A 47 13.57 2.45 -18.62
N ALA A 48 14.56 3.01 -19.31
CA ALA A 48 14.33 3.66 -20.59
C ALA A 48 13.79 2.66 -21.65
N GLU A 49 14.31 1.43 -21.68
CA GLU A 49 13.80 0.37 -22.57
C GLU A 49 12.34 0.00 -22.25
N ASP A 50 12.01 -0.19 -20.97
CA ASP A 50 10.64 -0.48 -20.52
C ASP A 50 9.70 0.70 -20.85
N MET A 51 10.14 1.95 -20.60
CA MET A 51 9.37 3.17 -20.90
C MET A 51 9.08 3.30 -22.39
N ASP A 52 10.07 3.08 -23.25
CA ASP A 52 9.89 3.16 -24.70
C ASP A 52 8.94 2.07 -25.22
N ALA A 53 9.05 0.85 -24.68
CA ALA A 53 8.14 -0.24 -25.01
C ALA A 53 6.69 -0.03 -24.51
N ALA A 54 6.52 0.70 -23.39
CA ALA A 54 5.22 0.94 -22.79
C ALA A 54 4.46 2.12 -23.42
N ARG A 55 5.15 3.05 -24.10
CA ARG A 55 4.53 4.23 -24.71
C ARG A 55 3.46 3.84 -25.73
N GLY A 56 2.27 4.46 -25.59
CA GLY A 56 1.10 4.17 -26.45
C GLY A 56 0.38 2.86 -26.12
N HIS A 57 0.86 2.08 -25.13
CA HIS A 57 0.23 0.85 -24.67
C HIS A 57 -0.39 0.95 -23.27
N ILE A 58 0.10 1.88 -22.45
CA ILE A 58 -0.43 2.19 -21.13
C ILE A 58 -0.74 3.68 -21.00
N SER A 59 -1.56 4.07 -20.01
CA SER A 59 -1.92 5.47 -19.78
C SER A 59 -0.72 6.29 -19.29
N ASP A 60 -0.79 7.63 -19.44
CA ASP A 60 0.27 8.54 -18.97
C ASP A 60 0.47 8.42 -17.44
N VAL A 61 -0.59 8.17 -16.71
CA VAL A 61 -0.55 7.89 -15.26
C VAL A 61 0.27 6.63 -14.95
N MET A 62 0.11 5.58 -15.74
CA MET A 62 0.88 4.34 -15.60
C MET A 62 2.33 4.52 -16.06
N LEU A 63 2.56 5.36 -17.07
CA LEU A 63 3.91 5.74 -17.50
C LEU A 63 4.65 6.50 -16.38
N ASP A 64 4.00 7.47 -15.71
CA ASP A 64 4.61 8.15 -14.56
C ASP A 64 4.96 7.20 -13.41
N ARG A 65 4.12 6.17 -13.16
CA ARG A 65 4.41 5.12 -12.17
C ARG A 65 5.62 4.28 -12.52
N LEU A 66 5.81 4.00 -13.83
CA LEU A 66 6.92 3.20 -14.35
C LEU A 66 8.24 3.98 -14.39
N TYR A 67 8.16 5.28 -14.62
CA TYR A 67 9.32 6.16 -14.81
C TYR A 67 10.23 6.19 -13.59
N LEU A 68 11.53 6.06 -13.82
CA LEU A 68 12.60 6.29 -12.86
C LEU A 68 13.55 7.38 -13.34
N ASP A 69 14.06 8.14 -12.39
CA ASP A 69 15.22 9.00 -12.50
C ASP A 69 16.16 8.73 -11.32
N ARG A 70 17.30 9.41 -11.28
CA ARG A 70 18.25 9.26 -10.17
C ARG A 70 17.62 9.59 -8.82
N GLY A 71 16.81 10.66 -8.75
CA GLY A 71 16.13 11.04 -7.51
C GLY A 71 15.17 9.98 -7.00
N ARG A 72 14.43 9.31 -7.89
CA ARG A 72 13.53 8.20 -7.51
C ARG A 72 14.33 6.96 -7.05
N ILE A 73 15.50 6.68 -7.65
CA ILE A 73 16.37 5.58 -7.19
C ILE A 73 17.00 5.93 -5.83
N ASP A 74 17.43 7.16 -5.62
CA ASP A 74 17.92 7.61 -4.31
C ASP A 74 16.84 7.49 -3.24
N ALA A 75 15.58 7.88 -3.55
CA ALA A 75 14.45 7.71 -2.65
C ALA A 75 14.17 6.22 -2.32
N MET A 76 14.35 5.31 -3.28
CA MET A 76 14.25 3.86 -3.02
C MET A 76 15.36 3.38 -2.06
N ALA A 77 16.59 3.83 -2.24
CA ALA A 77 17.71 3.52 -1.34
C ALA A 77 17.47 4.09 0.07
N ASP A 78 16.94 5.30 0.17
CA ASP A 78 16.60 5.93 1.45
C ASP A 78 15.45 5.20 2.15
N GLY A 79 14.47 4.68 1.42
CA GLY A 79 13.42 3.79 1.95
C GLY A 79 14.01 2.52 2.59
N ILE A 80 14.98 1.88 1.92
CA ILE A 80 15.70 0.73 2.50
C ILE A 80 16.43 1.16 3.78
N ARG A 81 17.11 2.31 3.80
CA ARG A 81 17.81 2.83 4.99
C ARG A 81 16.86 3.18 6.12
N ALA A 82 15.68 3.72 5.81
CA ALA A 82 14.62 3.95 6.79
C ALA A 82 14.17 2.62 7.43
N THR A 83 14.06 1.56 6.62
CA THR A 83 13.76 0.21 7.11
C THR A 83 14.87 -0.35 8.03
N VAL A 84 16.15 -0.04 7.76
CA VAL A 84 17.28 -0.39 8.67
C VAL A 84 17.06 0.20 10.06
N ALA A 85 16.56 1.43 10.16
CA ALA A 85 16.36 2.13 11.44
C ALA A 85 15.19 1.57 12.26
N LEU A 86 14.29 0.78 11.66
CA LEU A 86 13.17 0.18 12.37
C LEU A 86 13.65 -0.87 13.40
N PRO A 87 12.95 -1.03 14.54
CA PRO A 87 13.23 -2.09 15.49
C PRO A 87 13.01 -3.48 14.86
N ASP A 88 13.84 -4.44 15.22
CA ASP A 88 13.64 -5.83 14.79
C ASP A 88 12.52 -6.47 15.61
N HIS A 89 11.47 -6.90 14.94
CA HIS A 89 10.33 -7.56 15.58
C HIS A 89 10.53 -9.08 15.73
N THR A 90 11.51 -9.66 15.04
CA THR A 90 11.77 -11.10 15.07
C THR A 90 12.22 -11.55 16.45
N GLY A 91 11.49 -12.50 17.02
CA GLY A 91 11.83 -13.05 18.34
C GLY A 91 11.23 -12.32 19.53
N ARG A 92 10.47 -11.21 19.32
CA ARG A 92 9.75 -10.48 20.38
C ARG A 92 8.75 -11.39 21.07
N ILE A 93 8.72 -11.34 22.41
CA ILE A 93 7.71 -12.03 23.20
C ILE A 93 6.46 -11.15 23.27
N LEU A 94 5.40 -11.62 22.65
CA LEU A 94 4.12 -10.92 22.58
C LEU A 94 3.26 -11.12 23.83
N ALA A 95 3.38 -12.30 24.46
CA ALA A 95 2.70 -12.64 25.72
C ALA A 95 3.44 -13.75 26.44
N GLN A 96 3.36 -13.74 27.78
CA GLN A 96 3.81 -14.82 28.64
C GLN A 96 2.65 -15.26 29.52
N ILE A 97 2.45 -16.57 29.68
CA ILE A 97 1.47 -17.19 30.58
C ILE A 97 2.23 -18.11 31.51
N ASP A 98 2.17 -17.85 32.80
CA ASP A 98 2.66 -18.74 33.84
C ASP A 98 1.52 -19.68 34.24
N HIS A 99 1.65 -20.94 33.83
CA HIS A 99 0.60 -21.95 34.06
C HIS A 99 0.62 -22.41 35.54
N PRO A 100 -0.54 -22.67 36.18
CA PRO A 100 -0.60 -23.09 37.61
C PRO A 100 0.25 -24.29 37.97
N ASN A 101 0.54 -25.19 37.04
CA ASN A 101 1.41 -26.36 37.28
C ASN A 101 2.92 -26.07 37.12
N GLY A 102 3.31 -24.80 36.89
CA GLY A 102 4.72 -24.38 36.74
C GLY A 102 5.25 -24.28 35.33
N MET A 103 4.48 -24.73 34.32
CA MET A 103 4.88 -24.50 32.90
C MET A 103 4.85 -23.01 32.57
N LYS A 104 5.78 -22.58 31.71
CA LYS A 104 5.80 -21.24 31.12
C LYS A 104 5.49 -21.31 29.63
N ILE A 105 4.50 -20.55 29.19
CA ILE A 105 4.08 -20.50 27.80
C ILE A 105 4.39 -19.10 27.26
N TYR A 106 5.19 -19.03 26.21
CA TYR A 106 5.56 -17.79 25.53
C TYR A 106 4.91 -17.73 24.15
N LYS A 107 4.23 -16.63 23.84
CA LYS A 107 3.83 -16.30 22.45
C LYS A 107 4.94 -15.49 21.84
N LYS A 108 5.71 -16.08 20.91
CA LYS A 108 6.89 -15.46 20.29
C LYS A 108 6.63 -15.11 18.84
N GLN A 109 6.95 -13.87 18.43
CA GLN A 109 6.87 -13.41 17.05
C GLN A 109 7.95 -14.06 16.18
N VAL A 110 7.55 -14.52 14.99
CA VAL A 110 8.43 -15.21 14.04
C VAL A 110 8.10 -14.79 12.61
N PRO A 111 9.05 -14.90 11.66
CA PRO A 111 8.78 -14.67 10.24
C PRO A 111 7.71 -15.61 9.69
N LEU A 112 7.02 -15.19 8.64
CA LEU A 112 6.07 -16.02 7.89
C LEU A 112 6.79 -17.11 7.08
N GLY A 113 7.83 -16.74 6.34
CA GLY A 113 8.58 -17.65 5.47
C GLY A 113 8.86 -17.06 4.10
N LEU A 114 8.27 -17.59 3.02
CA LEU A 114 8.36 -17.03 1.69
C LEU A 114 7.16 -16.12 1.43
N VAL A 115 7.46 -14.83 1.24
CA VAL A 115 6.47 -13.81 0.84
C VAL A 115 6.61 -13.58 -0.66
N ALA A 116 5.54 -13.83 -1.42
CA ALA A 116 5.47 -13.59 -2.85
C ALA A 116 4.71 -12.31 -3.15
N ILE A 117 5.25 -11.46 -4.01
CA ILE A 117 4.61 -10.21 -4.42
C ILE A 117 4.41 -10.22 -5.94
N ILE A 118 3.16 -10.10 -6.39
CA ILE A 118 2.79 -9.92 -7.80
C ILE A 118 2.39 -8.47 -7.98
N TYR A 119 3.10 -7.73 -8.86
CA TYR A 119 2.89 -6.28 -8.99
C TYR A 119 2.99 -5.78 -10.43
N GLU A 120 2.40 -4.61 -10.69
CA GLU A 120 2.32 -3.94 -11.98
C GLU A 120 3.05 -2.60 -11.93
N SER A 121 3.70 -2.20 -13.04
CA SER A 121 4.22 -0.83 -13.36
C SER A 121 4.75 0.02 -12.18
N ARG A 122 5.38 -0.61 -11.18
CA ARG A 122 5.87 0.07 -9.96
C ARG A 122 7.26 -0.42 -9.58
N PRO A 123 8.33 0.10 -10.20
CA PRO A 123 9.70 -0.34 -9.91
C PRO A 123 10.09 -0.26 -8.43
N ASN A 124 9.63 0.77 -7.70
CA ASN A 124 9.91 0.94 -6.27
C ASN A 124 9.39 -0.22 -5.41
N VAL A 125 8.29 -0.87 -5.79
CA VAL A 125 7.77 -2.05 -5.07
C VAL A 125 8.82 -3.16 -4.99
N THR A 126 9.71 -3.26 -5.97
CA THR A 126 10.80 -4.26 -6.00
C THR A 126 11.73 -4.11 -4.79
N SER A 127 12.18 -2.88 -4.50
CA SER A 127 13.07 -2.58 -3.38
C SER A 127 12.35 -2.60 -2.04
N ASP A 128 11.15 -2.00 -1.97
CA ASP A 128 10.38 -1.87 -0.76
C ASP A 128 9.98 -3.25 -0.21
N ALA A 129 9.45 -4.11 -1.08
CA ALA A 129 9.06 -5.47 -0.73
C ALA A 129 10.25 -6.32 -0.27
N ALA A 130 11.38 -6.24 -0.98
CA ALA A 130 12.59 -6.96 -0.60
C ALA A 130 13.11 -6.49 0.77
N ALA A 131 13.13 -5.18 1.02
CA ALA A 131 13.63 -4.61 2.27
C ALA A 131 12.78 -5.05 3.46
N LEU A 132 11.44 -4.91 3.37
CA LEU A 132 10.54 -5.30 4.45
C LEU A 132 10.54 -6.81 4.69
N ALA A 133 10.60 -7.63 3.63
CA ALA A 133 10.71 -9.09 3.76
C ALA A 133 11.99 -9.50 4.50
N ILE A 134 13.15 -8.96 4.12
CA ILE A 134 14.44 -9.26 4.77
C ILE A 134 14.44 -8.78 6.21
N LYS A 135 13.99 -7.54 6.49
CA LYS A 135 13.95 -7.00 7.85
C LYS A 135 13.08 -7.85 8.77
N SER A 136 11.96 -8.37 8.28
CA SER A 136 11.06 -9.25 9.03
C SER A 136 11.52 -10.72 9.07
N GLY A 137 12.68 -11.07 8.48
CA GLY A 137 13.24 -12.41 8.48
C GLY A 137 12.63 -13.37 7.45
N ASN A 138 11.94 -12.84 6.45
CA ASN A 138 11.35 -13.57 5.34
C ASN A 138 12.28 -13.60 4.12
N VAL A 139 12.02 -14.53 3.20
CA VAL A 139 12.54 -14.47 1.83
C VAL A 139 11.48 -13.92 0.89
N CYS A 140 11.94 -13.24 -0.17
CA CYS A 140 11.08 -12.47 -1.07
C CYS A 140 11.11 -13.05 -2.48
N MET A 141 9.93 -13.39 -3.01
CA MET A 141 9.73 -13.74 -4.41
C MET A 141 8.95 -12.64 -5.10
N LEU A 142 9.51 -12.10 -6.16
CA LEU A 142 8.96 -10.98 -6.92
C LEU A 142 8.46 -11.44 -8.29
N ARG A 143 7.30 -10.92 -8.72
CA ARG A 143 6.80 -11.09 -10.08
C ARG A 143 6.23 -9.76 -10.55
N SER A 144 6.99 -9.06 -11.42
CA SER A 144 6.57 -7.79 -12.02
C SER A 144 5.68 -7.98 -13.24
N GLY A 145 4.90 -6.95 -13.59
CA GLY A 145 4.28 -6.86 -14.90
C GLY A 145 5.32 -6.87 -16.02
N LYS A 146 4.91 -7.28 -17.22
CA LYS A 146 5.80 -7.35 -18.40
C LYS A 146 6.37 -5.97 -18.78
N GLU A 147 5.60 -4.91 -18.55
CA GLU A 147 5.93 -3.52 -18.86
C GLU A 147 7.03 -2.93 -17.97
N ALA A 148 7.36 -3.58 -16.85
CA ALA A 148 8.39 -3.13 -15.90
C ALA A 148 9.47 -4.20 -15.65
N PHE A 149 9.51 -5.23 -16.48
CA PHE A 149 10.31 -6.42 -16.19
C PHE A 149 11.82 -6.17 -16.25
N HIS A 150 12.32 -5.46 -17.26
CA HIS A 150 13.76 -5.19 -17.38
C HIS A 150 14.24 -4.33 -16.21
N THR A 151 13.47 -3.31 -15.86
CA THR A 151 13.74 -2.45 -14.70
C THR A 151 13.75 -3.27 -13.40
N ALA A 152 12.71 -4.06 -13.15
CA ALA A 152 12.60 -4.87 -11.93
C ALA A 152 13.74 -5.91 -11.83
N LYS A 153 14.12 -6.54 -12.94
CA LYS A 153 15.25 -7.48 -12.99
C LYS A 153 16.57 -6.78 -12.69
N ALA A 154 16.81 -5.59 -13.22
CA ALA A 154 18.01 -4.79 -12.94
C ALA A 154 18.08 -4.41 -11.44
N ILE A 155 16.96 -3.98 -10.85
CA ILE A 155 16.87 -3.68 -9.41
C ILE A 155 17.20 -4.93 -8.59
N VAL A 156 16.56 -6.08 -8.85
CA VAL A 156 16.83 -7.34 -8.13
C VAL A 156 18.29 -7.75 -8.28
N THR A 157 18.90 -7.56 -9.45
CA THR A 157 20.31 -7.85 -9.67
C THR A 157 21.20 -6.99 -8.76
N ALA A 158 20.93 -5.69 -8.67
CA ALA A 158 21.64 -4.78 -7.78
C ALA A 158 21.47 -5.19 -6.30
N LEU A 159 20.24 -5.51 -5.87
CA LEU A 159 19.98 -5.96 -4.50
C LEU A 159 20.75 -7.25 -4.17
N LYS A 160 20.77 -8.24 -5.08
CA LYS A 160 21.52 -9.50 -4.91
C LYS A 160 23.02 -9.27 -4.84
N GLN A 161 23.58 -8.34 -5.60
CA GLN A 161 24.98 -7.96 -5.52
C GLN A 161 25.30 -7.37 -4.14
N GLY A 162 24.44 -6.46 -3.63
CA GLY A 162 24.57 -5.90 -2.29
C GLY A 162 24.55 -7.00 -1.21
N ILE A 163 23.59 -7.92 -1.26
CA ILE A 163 23.49 -9.06 -0.33
C ILE A 163 24.78 -9.90 -0.35
N ALA A 164 25.24 -10.28 -1.54
CA ALA A 164 26.43 -11.10 -1.70
C ALA A 164 27.72 -10.40 -1.23
N SER A 165 27.83 -9.07 -1.41
CA SER A 165 29.01 -8.29 -1.02
C SER A 165 29.33 -8.34 0.48
N VAL A 166 28.32 -8.61 1.31
CA VAL A 166 28.44 -8.74 2.77
C VAL A 166 28.34 -10.19 3.25
N GLY A 167 28.43 -11.16 2.33
CA GLY A 167 28.39 -12.60 2.64
C GLY A 167 26.98 -13.15 2.92
N GLY A 168 25.93 -12.41 2.59
CA GLY A 168 24.54 -12.89 2.63
C GLY A 168 24.23 -13.85 1.48
N ASP A 169 23.19 -14.67 1.64
CA ASP A 169 22.70 -15.54 0.57
C ASP A 169 21.86 -14.71 -0.42
N PRO A 170 22.31 -14.51 -1.68
CA PRO A 170 21.57 -13.72 -2.65
C PRO A 170 20.22 -14.33 -3.05
N ASP A 171 19.95 -15.57 -2.71
CA ASP A 171 18.69 -16.25 -3.05
C ASP A 171 17.55 -15.95 -2.07
N ILE A 172 17.80 -15.14 -1.04
CA ILE A 172 16.72 -14.59 -0.18
C ILE A 172 15.82 -13.61 -0.92
N VAL A 173 16.24 -13.07 -2.09
CA VAL A 173 15.43 -12.26 -3.00
C VAL A 173 15.56 -12.81 -4.40
N ASN A 174 14.44 -13.13 -5.05
CA ASN A 174 14.41 -13.56 -6.45
C ASN A 174 13.24 -12.92 -7.21
N ILE A 175 13.37 -12.87 -8.54
CA ILE A 175 12.32 -12.44 -9.46
C ILE A 175 12.02 -13.53 -10.46
N VAL A 176 10.75 -13.75 -10.76
CA VAL A 176 10.30 -14.67 -11.81
C VAL A 176 10.58 -14.05 -13.17
N GLU A 177 11.26 -14.79 -14.05
CA GLU A 177 11.62 -14.32 -15.38
C GLU A 177 10.47 -14.48 -16.41
N ASP A 178 9.55 -15.42 -16.17
CA ASP A 178 8.36 -15.58 -17.00
C ASP A 178 7.30 -14.54 -16.60
N THR A 179 7.02 -13.61 -17.51
CA THR A 179 6.01 -12.56 -17.33
C THR A 179 4.61 -12.95 -17.82
N SER A 180 4.40 -14.20 -18.22
CA SER A 180 3.08 -14.71 -18.64
C SER A 180 2.11 -14.80 -17.46
N HIS A 181 0.80 -14.84 -17.75
CA HIS A 181 -0.22 -15.10 -16.73
C HIS A 181 -0.05 -16.46 -16.06
N GLN A 182 0.55 -17.44 -16.75
CA GLN A 182 0.81 -18.77 -16.20
C GLN A 182 1.73 -18.70 -14.98
N SER A 183 2.80 -17.91 -15.03
CA SER A 183 3.72 -17.75 -13.89
C SER A 183 3.03 -17.16 -12.65
N ALA A 184 2.10 -16.22 -12.83
CA ALA A 184 1.30 -15.68 -11.74
C ALA A 184 0.39 -16.74 -11.13
N THR A 185 -0.25 -17.57 -11.98
CA THR A 185 -1.09 -18.69 -11.53
C THR A 185 -0.28 -19.74 -10.75
N GLU A 186 0.93 -20.06 -11.21
CA GLU A 186 1.85 -20.97 -10.52
C GLU A 186 2.21 -20.47 -9.12
N ILE A 187 2.46 -19.16 -8.97
CA ILE A 187 2.72 -18.56 -7.65
C ILE A 187 1.47 -18.62 -6.76
N MET A 188 0.29 -18.23 -7.29
CA MET A 188 -0.98 -18.27 -6.55
C MET A 188 -1.32 -19.67 -6.02
N GLN A 189 -0.85 -20.71 -6.71
CA GLN A 189 -1.16 -22.10 -6.41
C GLN A 189 0.00 -22.88 -5.76
N ALA A 190 1.12 -22.24 -5.47
CA ALA A 190 2.33 -22.85 -4.93
C ALA A 190 2.21 -23.20 -3.44
N LYS A 191 1.15 -23.96 -3.07
CA LYS A 191 0.91 -24.39 -1.70
C LYS A 191 2.09 -25.19 -1.14
N GLY A 192 2.52 -24.85 0.07
CA GLY A 192 3.69 -25.44 0.73
C GLY A 192 5.02 -24.77 0.37
N LEU A 193 5.06 -23.92 -0.66
CA LEU A 193 6.23 -23.08 -0.98
C LEU A 193 5.99 -21.62 -0.59
N VAL A 194 4.89 -21.02 -1.05
CA VAL A 194 4.51 -19.64 -0.72
C VAL A 194 3.70 -19.63 0.58
N ASP A 195 4.15 -18.87 1.56
CA ASP A 195 3.48 -18.71 2.86
C ASP A 195 2.53 -17.52 2.86
N LEU A 196 2.81 -16.50 2.06
CA LEU A 196 1.98 -15.32 1.88
C LEU A 196 2.12 -14.76 0.47
N LEU A 197 1.00 -14.44 -0.18
CA LEU A 197 0.91 -13.71 -1.44
C LEU A 197 0.36 -12.30 -1.19
N ILE A 198 1.00 -11.30 -1.79
CA ILE A 198 0.54 -9.90 -1.76
C ILE A 198 0.46 -9.36 -3.20
N PRO A 199 -0.73 -9.17 -3.75
CA PRO A 199 -0.89 -8.49 -5.03
C PRO A 199 -0.74 -6.97 -4.89
N ARG A 200 -0.11 -6.31 -5.87
CA ARG A 200 0.11 -4.85 -5.93
C ARG A 200 -0.17 -4.32 -7.33
N GLY A 201 -1.38 -3.95 -7.62
CA GLY A 201 -1.78 -3.49 -8.97
C GLY A 201 -3.20 -2.99 -9.02
N GLY A 202 -3.78 -2.96 -10.21
CA GLY A 202 -5.18 -2.59 -10.41
C GLY A 202 -6.15 -3.64 -9.89
N ALA A 203 -7.44 -3.24 -9.79
CA ALA A 203 -8.52 -4.09 -9.28
C ALA A 203 -8.60 -5.46 -9.96
N GLY A 204 -8.25 -5.55 -11.25
CA GLY A 204 -8.24 -6.80 -12.01
C GLY A 204 -7.23 -7.81 -11.47
N LEU A 205 -5.98 -7.38 -11.21
CA LEU A 205 -4.95 -8.25 -10.64
C LEU A 205 -5.32 -8.67 -9.21
N ILE A 206 -5.75 -7.73 -8.39
CA ILE A 206 -6.15 -8.02 -6.99
C ILE A 206 -7.25 -9.06 -6.95
N ARG A 207 -8.32 -8.85 -7.74
CA ARG A 207 -9.43 -9.80 -7.86
C ARG A 207 -8.98 -11.17 -8.33
N ALA A 208 -8.11 -11.23 -9.36
CA ALA A 208 -7.58 -12.49 -9.87
C ALA A 208 -6.79 -13.25 -8.79
N CYS A 209 -5.96 -12.56 -8.01
CA CYS A 209 -5.21 -13.16 -6.91
C CYS A 209 -6.15 -13.66 -5.80
N VAL A 210 -7.09 -12.85 -5.34
CA VAL A 210 -8.02 -13.20 -4.25
C VAL A 210 -8.91 -14.39 -4.64
N GLN A 211 -9.39 -14.45 -5.89
CA GLN A 211 -10.28 -15.51 -6.36
C GLN A 211 -9.56 -16.82 -6.70
N ASN A 212 -8.30 -16.77 -7.15
CA ASN A 212 -7.61 -17.96 -7.68
C ASN A 212 -6.47 -18.46 -6.80
N ALA A 213 -6.04 -17.70 -5.77
CA ALA A 213 -4.98 -18.15 -4.89
C ALA A 213 -5.46 -19.30 -3.98
N THR A 214 -4.64 -20.35 -3.91
CA THR A 214 -4.79 -21.44 -2.94
C THR A 214 -3.80 -21.29 -1.77
N VAL A 215 -2.91 -20.30 -1.87
CA VAL A 215 -2.02 -19.86 -0.79
C VAL A 215 -2.67 -18.70 -0.04
N PRO A 216 -2.29 -18.42 1.23
CA PRO A 216 -2.75 -17.22 1.94
C PRO A 216 -2.46 -15.96 1.11
N CYS A 217 -3.47 -15.11 0.94
CA CYS A 217 -3.37 -13.89 0.15
C CYS A 217 -3.90 -12.71 0.97
N ILE A 218 -3.12 -11.61 1.04
CA ILE A 218 -3.60 -10.35 1.60
C ILE A 218 -4.16 -9.51 0.46
N GLU A 219 -5.44 -9.14 0.57
CA GLU A 219 -6.07 -8.22 -0.35
C GLU A 219 -5.58 -6.81 -0.10
N THR A 220 -4.86 -6.23 -1.07
CA THR A 220 -4.57 -4.79 -1.08
C THR A 220 -5.74 -4.08 -1.76
N GLY A 221 -6.35 -3.11 -1.06
CA GLY A 221 -7.59 -2.49 -1.52
C GLY A 221 -7.39 -1.50 -2.68
N THR A 222 -8.43 -1.35 -3.50
CA THR A 222 -8.69 -0.11 -4.25
C THR A 222 -9.19 0.95 -3.26
N GLY A 223 -8.98 2.23 -3.54
CA GLY A 223 -9.33 3.31 -2.62
C GLY A 223 -10.45 4.20 -3.16
N ILE A 224 -11.71 3.95 -2.77
CA ILE A 224 -12.78 4.94 -2.93
C ILE A 224 -12.88 5.72 -1.63
N CYS A 225 -11.88 6.61 -1.41
CA CYS A 225 -11.77 7.37 -0.17
C CYS A 225 -12.78 8.52 -0.13
N HIS A 226 -13.42 8.70 1.02
CA HIS A 226 -14.40 9.74 1.25
C HIS A 226 -13.87 10.84 2.17
N VAL A 227 -14.22 12.09 1.89
CA VAL A 227 -14.10 13.20 2.85
C VAL A 227 -15.48 13.80 3.09
N TYR A 228 -15.93 13.76 4.32
CA TYR A 228 -17.19 14.37 4.73
C TYR A 228 -16.94 15.73 5.40
N VAL A 229 -17.59 16.76 4.88
CA VAL A 229 -17.58 18.13 5.44
C VAL A 229 -18.85 18.31 6.28
N ASP A 230 -18.65 18.28 7.60
CA ASP A 230 -19.74 18.38 8.58
C ASP A 230 -20.30 19.80 8.71
N GLN A 231 -21.50 19.95 9.29
CA GLN A 231 -22.12 21.25 9.55
C GLN A 231 -21.28 22.15 10.48
N TYR A 232 -20.41 21.58 11.28
CA TYR A 232 -19.49 22.30 12.17
C TYR A 232 -18.07 22.41 11.62
N ALA A 233 -17.89 22.19 10.32
CA ALA A 233 -16.57 22.25 9.69
C ALA A 233 -16.03 23.67 9.61
N ASN A 234 -14.71 23.80 9.78
CA ASN A 234 -13.99 24.97 9.30
C ASN A 234 -13.81 24.83 7.78
N LEU A 235 -14.52 25.63 7.00
CA LEU A 235 -14.59 25.50 5.55
C LEU A 235 -13.26 25.73 4.84
N ASP A 236 -12.42 26.65 5.34
CA ASP A 236 -11.07 26.89 4.79
C ASP A 236 -10.14 25.66 5.01
N LYS A 237 -10.26 25.00 6.17
CA LYS A 237 -9.56 23.74 6.40
C LYS A 237 -10.05 22.65 5.46
N ALA A 238 -11.37 22.54 5.28
CA ALA A 238 -11.98 21.55 4.40
C ALA A 238 -11.49 21.68 2.96
N VAL A 239 -11.47 22.89 2.40
CA VAL A 239 -10.95 23.16 1.05
C VAL A 239 -9.50 22.67 0.92
N ARG A 240 -8.62 23.04 1.86
CA ARG A 240 -7.20 22.65 1.81
C ARG A 240 -6.99 21.15 1.93
N ILE A 241 -7.79 20.48 2.79
CA ILE A 241 -7.72 19.03 2.97
C ILE A 241 -8.14 18.34 1.68
N ILE A 242 -9.26 18.72 1.08
CA ILE A 242 -9.79 18.12 -0.14
C ILE A 242 -8.90 18.41 -1.35
N GLU A 243 -8.41 19.66 -1.49
CA GLU A 243 -7.45 19.99 -2.54
C GLU A 243 -6.21 19.08 -2.45
N ASN A 244 -5.62 18.92 -1.27
CA ASN A 244 -4.50 18.02 -1.06
C ASN A 244 -4.89 16.55 -1.31
N ALA A 245 -6.02 16.08 -0.77
CA ALA A 245 -6.48 14.70 -0.88
C ALA A 245 -6.72 14.29 -2.34
N LYS A 246 -7.27 15.18 -3.17
CA LYS A 246 -7.56 14.89 -4.57
C LYS A 246 -6.41 15.19 -5.52
N THR A 247 -5.63 16.26 -5.29
CA THR A 247 -4.78 16.81 -6.36
C THR A 247 -3.28 16.60 -6.16
N SER A 248 -2.82 16.25 -4.96
CA SER A 248 -1.39 16.03 -4.72
C SER A 248 -0.84 14.82 -5.51
N ARG A 249 -1.63 13.76 -5.63
CA ARG A 249 -1.34 12.59 -6.48
C ARG A 249 -2.64 11.80 -6.70
N PRO A 250 -3.44 12.10 -7.74
CA PRO A 250 -4.77 11.51 -7.92
C PRO A 250 -4.73 10.01 -8.25
N SER A 251 -3.60 9.51 -8.72
CA SER A 251 -3.43 8.12 -9.19
C SER A 251 -3.10 7.10 -8.10
N VAL A 252 -3.32 7.40 -6.82
CA VAL A 252 -3.04 6.49 -5.70
C VAL A 252 -4.30 6.17 -4.91
N CYS A 253 -4.32 5.00 -4.26
CA CYS A 253 -5.49 4.45 -3.59
C CYS A 253 -5.97 5.26 -2.36
N ASN A 254 -5.14 6.14 -1.79
CA ASN A 254 -5.52 7.03 -0.69
C ASN A 254 -5.94 8.43 -1.17
N ALA A 255 -6.02 8.67 -2.49
CA ALA A 255 -6.60 9.90 -3.02
C ALA A 255 -8.11 9.92 -2.77
N GLU A 256 -8.67 11.09 -2.53
CA GLU A 256 -10.09 11.26 -2.36
C GLU A 256 -10.83 11.04 -3.68
N GLU A 257 -11.90 10.25 -3.66
CA GLU A 257 -12.75 10.00 -4.81
C GLU A 257 -14.18 10.54 -4.61
N VAL A 258 -14.60 10.71 -3.35
CA VAL A 258 -15.93 11.18 -2.99
C VAL A 258 -15.86 12.26 -1.91
N CYS A 259 -16.45 13.41 -2.19
CA CYS A 259 -16.68 14.50 -1.25
C CYS A 259 -18.16 14.53 -0.85
N LEU A 260 -18.44 14.35 0.44
CA LEU A 260 -19.79 14.50 0.99
C LEU A 260 -19.88 15.82 1.76
N VAL A 261 -20.93 16.58 1.56
CA VAL A 261 -21.11 17.90 2.19
C VAL A 261 -22.42 17.95 2.94
N HIS A 262 -22.38 18.34 4.22
CA HIS A 262 -23.60 18.56 4.98
C HIS A 262 -24.42 19.70 4.37
N ARG A 263 -25.74 19.50 4.20
CA ARG A 263 -26.65 20.47 3.56
C ARG A 263 -26.58 21.88 4.15
N ALA A 264 -26.38 21.99 5.47
CA ALA A 264 -26.34 23.30 6.16
C ALA A 264 -25.17 24.19 5.69
N VAL A 265 -24.08 23.62 5.21
CA VAL A 265 -22.88 24.35 4.75
C VAL A 265 -22.67 24.27 3.24
N ALA A 266 -23.45 23.47 2.53
CA ALA A 266 -23.26 23.22 1.09
C ALA A 266 -23.30 24.49 0.24
N ALA A 267 -24.22 25.42 0.51
CA ALA A 267 -24.40 26.65 -0.25
C ALA A 267 -23.14 27.57 -0.15
N GLU A 268 -22.44 27.55 0.97
CA GLU A 268 -21.21 28.32 1.18
C GLU A 268 -19.98 27.54 0.70
N PHE A 269 -19.89 26.26 1.04
CA PHE A 269 -18.70 25.45 0.81
C PHE A 269 -18.48 25.05 -0.66
N LEU A 270 -19.52 24.63 -1.39
CA LEU A 270 -19.37 24.15 -2.76
C LEU A 270 -18.80 25.17 -3.73
N PRO A 271 -19.16 26.47 -3.68
CA PRO A 271 -18.50 27.50 -4.48
C PRO A 271 -17.00 27.66 -4.13
N MET A 272 -16.60 27.53 -2.85
CA MET A 272 -15.20 27.59 -2.42
C MET A 272 -14.44 26.39 -2.97
N LEU A 273 -15.03 25.20 -2.91
CA LEU A 273 -14.46 23.96 -3.44
C LEU A 273 -14.23 24.05 -4.96
N LYS A 274 -15.26 24.45 -5.71
CA LYS A 274 -15.16 24.66 -7.17
C LYS A 274 -14.07 25.66 -7.51
N LYS A 275 -14.03 26.77 -6.81
CA LYS A 275 -12.99 27.79 -7.02
C LYS A 275 -11.59 27.18 -6.86
N ALA A 276 -11.33 26.45 -5.79
CA ALA A 276 -10.02 25.86 -5.52
C ALA A 276 -9.63 24.76 -6.52
N LEU A 277 -10.55 23.81 -6.77
CA LEU A 277 -10.27 22.61 -7.57
C LEU A 277 -10.37 22.84 -9.09
N VAL A 278 -11.16 23.82 -9.53
CA VAL A 278 -11.40 24.06 -10.95
C VAL A 278 -10.78 25.39 -11.38
N ASP A 279 -11.27 26.51 -10.85
CA ASP A 279 -10.96 27.83 -11.37
C ASP A 279 -9.52 28.25 -11.08
N ASP A 280 -9.06 28.14 -9.85
CA ASP A 280 -7.71 28.52 -9.43
C ASP A 280 -6.66 27.57 -10.06
N ARG A 281 -6.98 26.31 -10.26
CA ARG A 281 -6.09 25.36 -10.95
C ARG A 281 -5.97 25.71 -12.43
N ALA A 282 -7.08 25.99 -13.12
CA ALA A 282 -7.08 26.43 -14.51
C ALA A 282 -6.28 27.74 -14.67
N ALA A 283 -6.45 28.71 -13.77
CA ALA A 283 -5.71 29.98 -13.79
C ALA A 283 -4.18 29.80 -13.61
N LYS A 284 -3.76 28.73 -12.91
CA LYS A 284 -2.35 28.36 -12.72
C LYS A 284 -1.81 27.44 -13.82
N GLY A 285 -2.59 27.11 -14.85
CA GLY A 285 -2.21 26.17 -15.91
C GLY A 285 -2.09 24.72 -15.44
N LEU A 286 -2.68 24.38 -14.29
CA LEU A 286 -2.78 23.02 -13.77
C LEU A 286 -4.07 22.36 -14.27
N THR A 287 -4.08 21.03 -14.33
CA THR A 287 -5.28 20.26 -14.70
C THR A 287 -6.42 20.54 -13.72
N PRO A 288 -7.56 21.10 -14.15
CA PRO A 288 -8.74 21.26 -13.32
C PRO A 288 -9.32 19.90 -12.92
N VAL A 289 -9.97 19.84 -11.77
CA VAL A 289 -10.71 18.64 -11.35
C VAL A 289 -12.11 18.65 -11.96
N GLU A 290 -12.49 17.58 -12.64
CA GLU A 290 -13.87 17.35 -13.06
C GLU A 290 -14.73 17.03 -11.83
N LEU A 291 -15.70 17.87 -11.53
CA LEU A 291 -16.65 17.65 -10.44
C LEU A 291 -17.89 16.93 -10.96
N ARG A 292 -18.17 15.73 -10.46
CA ARG A 292 -19.37 14.95 -10.74
C ARG A 292 -20.37 15.13 -9.60
N LEU A 293 -21.45 15.83 -9.87
CA LEU A 293 -22.35 16.39 -8.88
C LEU A 293 -23.65 15.60 -8.76
N ASP A 294 -24.05 15.27 -7.54
CA ASP A 294 -25.42 14.81 -7.30
C ASP A 294 -26.44 15.92 -7.61
N ALA A 295 -27.74 15.58 -7.60
CA ALA A 295 -28.80 16.53 -7.95
C ALA A 295 -28.87 17.76 -7.01
N ALA A 296 -28.44 17.62 -5.75
CA ALA A 296 -28.47 18.71 -4.78
C ALA A 296 -27.23 19.64 -4.95
N ALA A 297 -26.05 19.11 -5.16
CA ALA A 297 -24.84 19.89 -5.45
C ALA A 297 -24.96 20.65 -6.77
N ALA A 298 -25.55 20.02 -7.80
CA ALA A 298 -25.83 20.64 -9.11
C ALA A 298 -26.77 21.86 -9.09
N GLN A 299 -27.53 22.03 -8.00
CA GLN A 299 -28.33 23.25 -7.80
C GLN A 299 -27.50 24.43 -7.28
N ILE A 300 -26.28 24.19 -6.80
CA ILE A 300 -25.42 25.18 -6.15
C ILE A 300 -24.24 25.58 -7.05
N ILE A 301 -23.62 24.60 -7.70
CA ILE A 301 -22.49 24.82 -8.60
C ILE A 301 -22.67 24.07 -9.92
N ASP A 302 -21.97 24.50 -10.97
CA ASP A 302 -21.91 23.79 -12.25
C ASP A 302 -20.88 22.68 -12.21
N GLY A 303 -21.19 21.55 -12.86
CA GLY A 303 -20.34 20.39 -13.03
C GLY A 303 -21.00 19.31 -13.88
N THR A 304 -20.36 18.15 -14.01
CA THR A 304 -20.91 16.99 -14.71
C THR A 304 -21.95 16.30 -13.79
N PRO A 305 -23.15 15.95 -14.28
CA PRO A 305 -24.10 15.17 -13.48
C PRO A 305 -23.51 13.81 -13.06
N ALA A 306 -23.57 13.51 -11.76
CA ALA A 306 -23.17 12.20 -11.25
C ALA A 306 -24.29 11.16 -11.46
N SER A 307 -23.89 9.93 -11.72
CA SER A 307 -24.71 8.74 -11.61
C SER A 307 -24.40 8.01 -10.28
N GLU A 308 -25.21 7.04 -9.89
CA GLU A 308 -24.93 6.20 -8.70
C GLU A 308 -23.57 5.53 -8.80
N LYS A 309 -23.15 5.09 -9.99
CA LYS A 309 -21.87 4.46 -10.22
C LYS A 309 -20.66 5.37 -9.92
N ASP A 310 -20.83 6.67 -9.99
CA ASP A 310 -19.76 7.64 -9.71
C ASP A 310 -19.29 7.57 -8.25
N PHE A 311 -20.18 7.21 -7.32
CA PHE A 311 -19.84 7.01 -5.91
C PHE A 311 -19.18 5.65 -5.60
N ASP A 312 -19.20 4.72 -6.57
CA ASP A 312 -18.57 3.39 -6.51
C ASP A 312 -17.33 3.30 -7.42
N THR A 313 -16.75 4.44 -7.82
CA THR A 313 -15.67 4.47 -8.81
C THR A 313 -14.38 5.02 -8.22
N GLU A 314 -13.30 4.24 -8.29
CA GLU A 314 -11.93 4.72 -8.12
C GLU A 314 -11.46 5.30 -9.45
N TYR A 315 -11.46 6.63 -9.60
CA TYR A 315 -11.12 7.29 -10.87
C TYR A 315 -9.64 7.26 -11.17
N LEU A 316 -8.79 7.37 -10.14
CA LEU A 316 -7.33 7.50 -10.26
C LEU A 316 -6.89 8.69 -11.14
N ASP A 317 -7.73 9.71 -11.22
CA ASP A 317 -7.57 10.89 -12.08
C ASP A 317 -8.12 12.15 -11.39
N TYR A 318 -8.00 13.30 -12.03
CA TYR A 318 -8.56 14.57 -11.56
C TYR A 318 -10.09 14.62 -11.75
N ILE A 319 -10.79 13.66 -11.14
CA ILE A 319 -12.24 13.53 -11.12
C ILE A 319 -12.67 13.32 -9.66
N LEU A 320 -13.73 14.01 -9.21
CA LEU A 320 -14.24 13.93 -7.83
C LEU A 320 -15.77 13.88 -7.87
N ALA A 321 -16.35 12.83 -7.29
CA ALA A 321 -17.78 12.77 -7.05
C ALA A 321 -18.14 13.64 -5.83
N VAL A 322 -19.22 14.43 -5.93
CA VAL A 322 -19.65 15.36 -4.88
C VAL A 322 -21.14 15.14 -4.59
N GLY A 323 -21.45 14.84 -3.33
CA GLY A 323 -22.80 14.63 -2.86
C GLY A 323 -23.15 15.51 -1.66
N VAL A 324 -24.43 15.88 -1.55
CA VAL A 324 -24.98 16.64 -0.41
C VAL A 324 -25.83 15.72 0.46
N VAL A 325 -25.51 15.65 1.75
CA VAL A 325 -26.21 14.80 2.72
C VAL A 325 -26.90 15.63 3.81
N ASP A 326 -28.00 15.10 4.37
CA ASP A 326 -28.84 15.82 5.32
C ASP A 326 -28.33 15.75 6.77
N SER A 327 -27.46 14.78 7.07
CA SER A 327 -26.95 14.55 8.42
C SER A 327 -25.66 13.77 8.43
N LEU A 328 -24.94 13.80 9.56
CA LEU A 328 -23.79 12.94 9.83
C LEU A 328 -24.13 11.44 9.66
N ASP A 329 -25.31 11.01 10.10
CA ASP A 329 -25.74 9.62 9.96
C ASP A 329 -25.94 9.22 8.51
N ALA A 330 -26.45 10.13 7.68
CA ALA A 330 -26.55 9.91 6.24
C ALA A 330 -25.14 9.83 5.59
N ALA A 331 -24.18 10.65 6.02
CA ALA A 331 -22.80 10.56 5.57
C ALA A 331 -22.15 9.22 5.96
N ILE A 332 -22.31 8.78 7.20
CA ILE A 332 -21.83 7.48 7.68
C ILE A 332 -22.45 6.34 6.85
N ALA A 333 -23.76 6.37 6.63
CA ALA A 333 -24.45 5.37 5.83
C ALA A 333 -23.93 5.32 4.39
N HIS A 334 -23.65 6.49 3.79
CA HIS A 334 -23.06 6.58 2.46
C HIS A 334 -21.64 5.98 2.43
N VAL A 335 -20.79 6.33 3.39
CA VAL A 335 -19.43 5.78 3.51
C VAL A 335 -19.48 4.24 3.64
N LEU A 336 -20.37 3.71 4.48
CA LEU A 336 -20.52 2.26 4.66
C LEU A 336 -20.99 1.54 3.39
N ALA A 337 -21.76 2.23 2.53
CA ALA A 337 -22.31 1.65 1.30
C ALA A 337 -21.34 1.72 0.12
N HIS A 338 -20.56 2.79 0.00
CA HIS A 338 -19.80 3.13 -1.21
C HIS A 338 -18.28 3.16 -1.02
N SER A 339 -17.77 3.33 0.22
CA SER A 339 -16.32 3.27 0.46
C SER A 339 -15.80 1.84 0.33
N THR A 340 -14.59 1.73 -0.16
CA THR A 340 -13.82 0.47 -0.11
C THR A 340 -13.24 0.20 1.27
N HIS A 341 -13.56 1.01 2.27
CA HIS A 341 -13.05 0.94 3.63
C HIS A 341 -11.52 1.13 3.72
N HIS A 342 -10.96 1.88 2.78
CA HIS A 342 -9.53 2.19 2.76
C HIS A 342 -9.20 3.35 3.71
N SER A 343 -9.65 4.55 3.39
CA SER A 343 -9.34 5.78 4.15
C SER A 343 -10.49 6.76 4.02
N ASP A 344 -11.14 7.07 5.13
CA ASP A 344 -12.26 7.99 5.13
C ASP A 344 -12.06 9.08 6.19
N ALA A 345 -12.47 10.30 5.89
CA ALA A 345 -12.22 11.47 6.72
C ALA A 345 -13.50 12.25 7.02
N ILE A 346 -13.53 12.86 8.20
CA ILE A 346 -14.47 13.91 8.55
C ILE A 346 -13.72 15.23 8.79
N VAL A 347 -14.27 16.32 8.31
CA VAL A 347 -13.84 17.67 8.67
C VAL A 347 -14.90 18.30 9.57
N THR A 348 -14.58 18.54 10.84
CA THR A 348 -15.49 19.09 11.85
C THR A 348 -14.72 19.72 13.00
N GLU A 349 -15.29 20.76 13.61
CA GLU A 349 -14.79 21.31 14.89
C GLU A 349 -15.59 20.76 16.09
N ASP A 350 -16.60 19.91 15.86
CA ASP A 350 -17.38 19.28 16.93
C ASP A 350 -16.83 17.89 17.28
N ALA A 351 -16.34 17.73 18.53
CA ALA A 351 -15.77 16.49 19.00
C ALA A 351 -16.77 15.31 19.02
N ALA A 352 -18.06 15.60 19.26
CA ALA A 352 -19.07 14.55 19.27
C ALA A 352 -19.34 14.00 17.85
N SER A 353 -19.39 14.87 16.86
CA SER A 353 -19.46 14.48 15.44
C SER A 353 -18.25 13.65 15.01
N ALA A 354 -17.04 14.07 15.44
CA ALA A 354 -15.81 13.34 15.15
C ALA A 354 -15.85 11.90 15.70
N GLU A 355 -16.14 11.74 16.99
CA GLU A 355 -16.23 10.42 17.63
C GLU A 355 -17.34 9.55 17.04
N ARG A 356 -18.49 10.16 16.68
CA ARG A 356 -19.58 9.42 16.03
C ARG A 356 -19.18 8.92 14.66
N PHE A 357 -18.44 9.72 13.85
CA PHE A 357 -17.94 9.31 12.53
C PHE A 357 -16.92 8.18 12.69
N ILE A 358 -15.94 8.32 13.59
CA ILE A 358 -14.91 7.30 13.87
C ILE A 358 -15.56 5.96 14.24
N ASN A 359 -16.54 5.99 15.15
CA ASN A 359 -17.18 4.77 15.63
C ASN A 359 -18.25 4.22 14.65
N GLY A 360 -18.75 5.06 13.76
CA GLY A 360 -19.79 4.70 12.79
C GLY A 360 -19.26 4.16 11.47
N THR A 361 -18.00 4.45 11.11
CA THR A 361 -17.36 3.97 9.89
C THR A 361 -16.49 2.74 10.16
N ASP A 362 -16.27 1.91 9.13
CA ASP A 362 -15.46 0.69 9.24
C ASP A 362 -14.28 0.73 8.27
N SER A 363 -13.55 1.84 8.25
CA SER A 363 -12.41 2.06 7.38
C SER A 363 -11.10 1.63 8.04
N ALA A 364 -10.11 1.20 7.24
CA ALA A 364 -8.80 0.81 7.74
C ALA A 364 -8.06 2.00 8.37
N ALA A 365 -8.29 3.21 7.84
CA ALA A 365 -7.84 4.45 8.44
C ALA A 365 -8.99 5.48 8.44
N THR A 366 -9.29 6.04 9.61
CA THR A 366 -10.32 7.09 9.78
C THR A 366 -9.65 8.36 10.27
N TYR A 367 -9.94 9.48 9.62
CA TYR A 367 -9.28 10.76 9.84
C TYR A 367 -10.25 11.83 10.35
N VAL A 368 -9.77 12.68 11.25
CA VAL A 368 -10.46 13.90 11.68
C VAL A 368 -9.59 15.10 11.36
N ASN A 369 -10.06 15.99 10.49
CA ASN A 369 -9.36 17.20 10.05
C ASN A 369 -7.98 16.94 9.41
N VAL A 370 -7.82 15.82 8.72
CA VAL A 370 -6.56 15.40 8.07
C VAL A 370 -6.87 14.82 6.70
N SER A 371 -5.98 15.04 5.73
CA SER A 371 -6.07 14.48 4.39
C SER A 371 -5.89 12.96 4.39
N THR A 372 -6.66 12.25 3.59
CA THR A 372 -6.53 10.79 3.39
C THR A 372 -5.18 10.39 2.81
N ARG A 373 -4.43 11.34 2.23
CA ARG A 373 -3.08 11.14 1.69
C ARG A 373 -2.06 10.65 2.73
N PHE A 374 -2.33 10.82 4.01
CA PHE A 374 -1.47 10.32 5.08
C PHE A 374 -1.57 8.79 5.31
N THR A 375 -2.46 8.07 4.64
CA THR A 375 -2.47 6.60 4.68
C THR A 375 -1.31 6.06 3.84
N ASP A 376 -0.11 6.08 4.39
CA ASP A 376 1.14 5.76 3.73
C ASP A 376 2.11 5.13 4.74
N GLY A 377 2.88 4.12 4.33
CA GLY A 377 3.81 3.43 5.22
C GLY A 377 4.92 4.33 5.75
N GLY A 378 5.41 5.27 4.95
CA GLY A 378 6.41 6.26 5.38
C GLY A 378 5.85 7.22 6.42
N GLU A 379 4.66 7.77 6.16
CA GLU A 379 3.97 8.70 7.07
C GLU A 379 3.58 8.02 8.40
N PHE A 380 3.29 6.72 8.38
CA PHE A 380 2.98 5.92 9.58
C PHE A 380 4.23 5.41 10.31
N GLY A 381 5.44 5.77 9.82
CA GLY A 381 6.69 5.37 10.44
C GLY A 381 7.07 3.90 10.24
N LEU A 382 6.54 3.27 9.19
CA LEU A 382 6.80 1.86 8.85
C LEU A 382 8.02 1.66 7.92
N GLY A 383 8.74 2.74 7.59
CA GLY A 383 9.89 2.73 6.68
C GLY A 383 9.44 2.68 5.22
N CYS A 384 9.47 1.48 4.62
CA CYS A 384 8.87 1.21 3.30
C CYS A 384 7.40 0.79 3.43
N GLU A 385 6.69 0.68 2.31
CA GLU A 385 5.31 0.22 2.26
C GLU A 385 5.16 -1.07 1.45
N MET A 386 4.64 -2.11 2.09
CA MET A 386 4.25 -3.34 1.38
C MET A 386 2.90 -3.19 0.67
N GLY A 387 2.10 -2.25 1.07
CA GLY A 387 0.77 -1.93 0.58
C GLY A 387 -0.20 -1.62 1.70
N ILE A 388 -1.41 -1.27 1.31
CA ILE A 388 -2.50 -0.94 2.23
C ILE A 388 -3.59 -1.99 2.05
N SER A 389 -3.94 -2.69 3.12
CA SER A 389 -4.99 -3.70 3.11
C SER A 389 -6.28 -3.17 3.71
N THR A 390 -7.41 -3.51 3.08
CA THR A 390 -8.75 -3.19 3.58
C THR A 390 -9.43 -4.39 4.23
N GLN A 391 -8.82 -5.58 4.16
CA GLN A 391 -9.36 -6.78 4.80
C GLN A 391 -9.24 -6.69 6.33
N LYS A 392 -10.13 -7.42 7.04
CA LYS A 392 -10.14 -7.42 8.51
C LYS A 392 -9.21 -8.46 9.14
N LEU A 393 -8.92 -9.55 8.42
CA LEU A 393 -8.14 -10.64 8.94
C LEU A 393 -6.67 -10.47 8.63
N HIS A 394 -5.83 -10.58 9.65
CA HIS A 394 -4.38 -10.47 9.70
C HIS A 394 -3.87 -9.04 9.50
N ALA A 395 -3.91 -8.48 8.28
CA ALA A 395 -3.38 -7.15 7.98
C ALA A 395 -4.51 -6.18 7.62
N ARG A 396 -4.53 -4.98 8.20
CA ARG A 396 -5.48 -3.91 7.89
C ARG A 396 -4.79 -2.55 7.98
N GLY A 397 -4.95 -1.73 6.96
CA GLY A 397 -4.22 -0.46 6.81
C GLY A 397 -2.85 -0.65 6.16
N PRO A 398 -1.94 0.33 6.28
CA PRO A 398 -0.57 0.22 5.80
C PRO A 398 0.15 -0.96 6.43
N MET A 399 0.83 -1.75 5.61
CA MET A 399 1.52 -2.97 6.04
C MET A 399 3.02 -2.72 6.22
N GLY A 400 3.53 -3.06 7.39
CA GLY A 400 4.93 -3.01 7.76
C GLY A 400 5.48 -4.37 8.22
N LEU A 401 6.38 -4.35 9.19
CA LEU A 401 7.07 -5.55 9.69
C LEU A 401 6.16 -6.48 10.50
N ASP A 402 5.17 -5.93 11.21
CA ASP A 402 4.25 -6.74 12.04
C ASP A 402 3.34 -7.59 11.16
N GLU A 403 2.84 -7.06 10.05
CA GLU A 403 1.96 -7.76 9.10
C GLU A 403 2.73 -8.83 8.28
N LEU A 404 4.06 -8.73 8.19
CA LEU A 404 4.93 -9.73 7.59
C LEU A 404 5.43 -10.78 8.60
N SER A 405 4.83 -10.81 9.78
CA SER A 405 5.19 -11.71 10.87
C SER A 405 3.99 -12.52 11.34
N THR A 406 4.27 -13.63 12.00
CA THR A 406 3.30 -14.43 12.73
C THR A 406 3.84 -14.77 14.11
N TYR A 407 3.24 -15.70 14.81
CA TYR A 407 3.73 -16.14 16.11
C TYR A 407 3.72 -17.66 16.24
N LYS A 408 4.58 -18.16 17.13
CA LYS A 408 4.51 -19.53 17.62
C LYS A 408 4.48 -19.56 19.14
N TYR A 409 3.93 -20.63 19.71
CA TYR A 409 4.01 -20.85 21.12
C TYR A 409 5.25 -21.67 21.48
N ILE A 410 5.96 -21.24 22.52
CA ILE A 410 7.07 -21.98 23.14
C ILE A 410 6.63 -22.33 24.54
N ILE A 411 6.55 -23.63 24.84
CA ILE A 411 6.14 -24.16 26.13
C ILE A 411 7.39 -24.75 26.79
N ARG A 412 7.71 -24.27 27.99
CA ARG A 412 8.83 -24.79 28.79
C ARG A 412 8.28 -25.40 30.07
N GLY A 413 8.72 -26.60 30.39
CA GLY A 413 8.32 -27.34 31.58
C GLY A 413 9.46 -28.24 32.05
N ASP A 414 9.20 -29.00 33.11
CA ASP A 414 10.10 -29.99 33.70
C ASP A 414 9.31 -31.31 33.93
N GLY A 415 9.15 -32.09 32.86
CA GLY A 415 8.45 -33.38 32.90
C GLY A 415 6.94 -33.31 33.10
N HIS A 416 6.29 -32.16 32.84
CA HIS A 416 4.85 -31.99 33.02
C HIS A 416 4.06 -32.91 32.07
N ILE A 417 3.06 -33.58 32.61
CA ILE A 417 2.07 -34.40 31.90
C ILE A 417 0.66 -33.86 32.17
N ARG A 418 -0.29 -34.18 31.28
CA ARG A 418 -1.70 -33.81 31.43
C ARG A 418 -2.48 -34.99 31.97
#